data_d8d201b373fd95d9674a022f91067735
#
_entry.id   d8d201b373fd95d9674a022f91067735
#
_cell.length_a   1.000
_cell.length_b   1.000
_cell.length_c   1.000
_cell.angle_alpha   90.00
_cell.angle_beta   90.00
_cell.angle_gamma   90.00
#
_symmetry.space_group_name_H-M   'P 1'
#
loop_
_entity.id
_entity.type
_entity.pdbx_description
1 polymer ?
#
loop_
_entity_poly.entity_id
_entity_poly.type
_entity_poly.pdbx_seq_one_letter_code
_entity_poly.pdbx_strand_id
1 'polypeptide(L)'
;MFTGIIEEIGTVQQVRSEQSVRTLEIKAQNILVDMHIGDSISVNCACLTVIDFTDSSFSVQVIKGTENKTYLGNVQRNTEVNLERAMSGSGRFGGHFVLGHVDELGTISKINETANSRIISIKTTKNILNQMVKQGSITVDGVSLTVFDLHDHTFDIHLIPETRRSTILSSKKVGDKVHLESDVLFKYVENIMNQNQSQITEEKLRAFGF
;
A
#
# COMPACT_ATOMS: atom_id res chain seq x y z
N MET A 1 8.07 3.54 8.05
CA MET A 1 8.05 2.08 7.77
C MET A 1 6.93 1.45 8.57
N PHE A 2 6.18 0.54 7.98
CA PHE A 2 4.96 -0.07 8.49
C PHE A 2 5.04 -1.59 8.34
N THR A 3 4.06 -2.30 8.88
CA THR A 3 3.97 -3.76 8.79
C THR A 3 2.85 -4.24 7.86
N GLY A 4 1.94 -3.36 7.49
CA GLY A 4 0.73 -3.67 6.73
C GLY A 4 -0.38 -4.31 7.58
N ILE A 5 -0.32 -4.11 8.89
CA ILE A 5 -1.38 -4.52 9.82
C ILE A 5 -2.16 -3.27 10.19
N ILE A 6 -3.38 -3.18 9.69
CA ILE A 6 -4.25 -2.02 9.90
C ILE A 6 -4.69 -1.95 11.38
N GLU A 7 -4.50 -0.79 11.98
CA GLU A 7 -4.87 -0.54 13.37
C GLU A 7 -6.27 0.06 13.51
N GLU A 8 -6.71 0.81 12.48
CA GLU A 8 -7.99 1.51 12.51
C GLU A 8 -8.49 1.84 11.10
N ILE A 9 -9.80 1.89 10.92
CA ILE A 9 -10.44 2.52 9.76
C ILE A 9 -10.80 3.94 10.16
N GLY A 10 -10.09 4.92 9.58
CA GLY A 10 -10.41 6.34 9.76
C GLY A 10 -11.41 6.84 8.72
N THR A 11 -11.93 8.04 8.94
CA THR A 11 -12.86 8.71 8.01
C THR A 11 -12.37 10.11 7.70
N VAL A 12 -12.26 10.45 6.43
CA VAL A 12 -11.92 11.81 5.99
C VAL A 12 -13.05 12.76 6.38
N GLN A 13 -12.80 13.68 7.30
CA GLN A 13 -13.78 14.68 7.75
C GLN A 13 -13.78 15.93 6.88
N GLN A 14 -12.58 16.36 6.48
CA GLN A 14 -12.41 17.58 5.70
C GLN A 14 -11.28 17.40 4.68
N VAL A 15 -11.45 18.04 3.54
CA VAL A 15 -10.43 18.16 2.50
C VAL A 15 -10.28 19.64 2.18
N ARG A 16 -9.06 20.15 2.29
CA ARG A 16 -8.70 21.52 1.88
C ARG A 16 -7.67 21.42 0.77
N SER A 17 -7.80 22.23 -0.24
CA SER A 17 -6.83 22.31 -1.35
C SER A 17 -6.32 23.73 -1.44
N GLU A 18 -5.02 23.92 -1.22
CA GLU A 18 -4.35 25.21 -1.31
C GLU A 18 -3.14 25.07 -2.23
N GLN A 19 -3.15 25.84 -3.33
CA GLN A 19 -2.10 25.80 -4.36
C GLN A 19 -1.87 24.37 -4.90
N SER A 20 -0.76 23.73 -4.54
CA SER A 20 -0.38 22.38 -4.97
C SER A 20 -0.39 21.36 -3.83
N VAL A 21 -0.98 21.69 -2.69
CA VAL A 21 -1.03 20.84 -1.50
C VAL A 21 -2.48 20.55 -1.13
N ARG A 22 -2.78 19.31 -0.87
CA ARG A 22 -4.07 18.84 -0.40
C ARG A 22 -3.96 18.40 1.04
N THR A 23 -4.66 19.06 1.94
CA THR A 23 -4.71 18.70 3.36
C THR A 23 -5.94 17.84 3.61
N LEU A 24 -5.74 16.68 4.19
CA LEU A 24 -6.77 15.75 4.64
C LEU A 24 -6.84 15.80 6.15
N GLU A 25 -8.02 16.12 6.71
CA GLU A 25 -8.32 15.93 8.12
C GLU A 25 -9.07 14.61 8.26
N ILE A 26 -8.53 13.69 9.05
CA ILE A 26 -9.01 12.31 9.17
C ILE A 26 -9.42 12.06 10.63
N LYS A 27 -10.69 11.69 10.82
CA LYS A 27 -11.21 11.23 12.11
C LYS A 27 -10.61 9.87 12.44
N ALA A 28 -10.07 9.75 13.66
CA ALA A 28 -9.48 8.53 14.19
C ALA A 28 -9.65 8.51 15.71
N GLN A 29 -9.28 7.41 16.33
CA GLN A 29 -9.31 7.24 17.79
C GLN A 29 -8.08 6.49 18.32
N ASN A 30 -7.87 5.25 17.84
CA ASN A 30 -6.84 4.37 18.41
C ASN A 30 -5.43 4.86 18.11
N ILE A 31 -5.18 5.33 16.86
CA ILE A 31 -3.85 5.78 16.42
C ILE A 31 -3.45 7.14 17.01
N LEU A 32 -4.37 7.87 17.67
CA LEU A 32 -4.08 9.17 18.26
C LEU A 32 -3.39 9.08 19.62
N VAL A 33 -3.40 7.92 20.29
CA VAL A 33 -3.00 7.74 21.70
C VAL A 33 -1.58 8.21 21.99
N ASP A 34 -0.65 8.06 21.07
CA ASP A 34 0.76 8.46 21.20
C ASP A 34 1.26 9.29 20.02
N MET A 35 0.33 9.95 19.33
CA MET A 35 0.63 10.72 18.12
C MET A 35 1.38 12.01 18.44
N HIS A 36 2.36 12.35 17.59
CA HIS A 36 3.09 13.61 17.60
C HIS A 36 3.11 14.24 16.22
N ILE A 37 3.22 15.56 16.17
CA ILE A 37 3.50 16.27 14.91
C ILE A 37 4.84 15.79 14.35
N GLY A 38 4.87 15.44 13.07
CA GLY A 38 6.04 14.85 12.41
C GLY A 38 6.01 13.33 12.29
N ASP A 39 5.10 12.64 12.97
CA ASP A 39 4.95 11.20 12.87
C ASP A 39 4.52 10.79 11.45
N SER A 40 4.94 9.59 11.04
CA SER A 40 4.51 8.97 9.80
C SER A 40 3.31 8.08 10.05
N ILE A 41 2.25 8.29 9.27
CA ILE A 41 1.04 7.46 9.24
C ILE A 41 0.85 6.89 7.84
N SER A 42 0.59 5.61 7.72
CA SER A 42 0.12 4.98 6.50
C SER A 42 -1.37 5.26 6.32
N VAL A 43 -1.72 5.95 5.26
CA VAL A 43 -3.12 6.19 4.86
C VAL A 43 -3.37 5.45 3.56
N ASN A 44 -4.09 4.33 3.60
CA ASN A 44 -4.27 3.44 2.45
C ASN A 44 -2.93 3.11 1.75
N CYS A 45 -1.89 2.73 2.48
CA CYS A 45 -0.52 2.51 2.00
C CYS A 45 0.35 3.77 1.86
N ALA A 46 -0.20 4.94 1.55
CA ALA A 46 0.64 6.14 1.39
C ALA A 46 1.19 6.61 2.73
N CYS A 47 2.52 6.68 2.86
CA CYS A 47 3.20 7.26 4.01
C CYS A 47 3.04 8.78 3.99
N LEU A 48 2.32 9.32 4.97
CA LEU A 48 2.07 10.75 5.12
C LEU A 48 2.54 11.24 6.49
N THR A 49 2.92 12.50 6.57
CA THR A 49 3.40 13.11 7.81
C THR A 49 2.27 13.86 8.51
N VAL A 50 2.11 13.62 9.80
CA VAL A 50 1.17 14.35 10.66
C VAL A 50 1.63 15.80 10.81
N ILE A 51 0.75 16.74 10.45
CA ILE A 51 1.02 18.19 10.57
C ILE A 51 0.24 18.85 11.70
N ASP A 52 -0.85 18.23 12.15
CA ASP A 52 -1.71 18.68 13.23
C ASP A 52 -2.58 17.54 13.72
N PHE A 53 -3.00 17.56 14.99
CA PHE A 53 -3.93 16.58 15.55
C PHE A 53 -4.71 17.11 16.74
N THR A 54 -5.83 16.46 17.04
CA THR A 54 -6.71 16.71 18.18
C THR A 54 -6.99 15.38 18.89
N ASP A 55 -7.84 15.39 19.90
CA ASP A 55 -8.28 14.16 20.59
C ASP A 55 -9.16 13.23 19.71
N SER A 56 -9.56 13.67 18.50
CA SER A 56 -10.51 12.93 17.65
C SER A 56 -10.17 12.92 16.16
N SER A 57 -9.10 13.62 15.75
CA SER A 57 -8.68 13.70 14.34
C SER A 57 -7.21 14.06 14.22
N PHE A 58 -6.63 13.81 13.06
CA PHE A 58 -5.32 14.29 12.66
C PHE A 58 -5.34 14.82 11.23
N SER A 59 -4.38 15.66 10.89
CA SER A 59 -4.23 16.26 9.57
C SER A 59 -2.93 15.83 8.92
N VAL A 60 -3.00 15.52 7.64
CA VAL A 60 -1.85 15.17 6.79
C VAL A 60 -1.91 15.93 5.47
N GLN A 61 -0.77 16.08 4.81
CA GLN A 61 -0.66 16.73 3.51
C GLN A 61 -0.31 15.73 2.42
N VAL A 62 -1.05 15.81 1.31
CA VAL A 62 -0.78 15.08 0.07
C VAL A 62 -0.23 16.07 -0.93
N ILE A 63 1.02 15.88 -1.35
CA ILE A 63 1.68 16.72 -2.35
C ILE A 63 1.46 16.15 -3.75
N LYS A 64 1.64 16.96 -4.79
CA LYS A 64 1.39 16.61 -6.20
C LYS A 64 2.09 15.33 -6.66
N GLY A 65 3.30 15.03 -6.15
CA GLY A 65 4.02 13.78 -6.46
C GLY A 65 3.28 12.54 -5.96
N THR A 66 2.68 12.60 -4.77
CA THR A 66 1.86 11.54 -4.17
C THR A 66 0.49 11.44 -4.86
N GLU A 67 -0.15 12.57 -5.21
CA GLU A 67 -1.43 12.57 -5.93
C GLU A 67 -1.37 11.80 -7.26
N ASN A 68 -0.27 11.92 -7.99
CA ASN A 68 -0.11 11.28 -9.31
C ASN A 68 -0.03 9.74 -9.24
N LYS A 69 0.42 9.19 -8.13
CA LYS A 69 0.59 7.75 -7.92
C LYS A 69 -0.51 7.11 -7.08
N THR A 70 -1.37 7.94 -6.47
CA THR A 70 -2.38 7.49 -5.52
C THR A 70 -3.76 8.01 -5.91
N TYR A 71 -4.80 7.37 -5.37
CA TYR A 71 -6.14 7.95 -5.49
C TYR A 71 -6.46 8.93 -4.35
N LEU A 72 -5.49 9.26 -3.46
CA LEU A 72 -5.70 10.21 -2.36
C LEU A 72 -6.00 11.63 -2.85
N GLY A 73 -5.53 11.97 -4.06
CA GLY A 73 -5.91 13.21 -4.74
C GLY A 73 -7.42 13.34 -5.03
N ASN A 74 -8.15 12.23 -5.03
CA ASN A 74 -9.58 12.19 -5.36
C ASN A 74 -10.48 11.84 -4.17
N VAL A 75 -9.92 11.58 -2.97
CA VAL A 75 -10.74 11.29 -1.80
C VAL A 75 -11.59 12.51 -1.41
N GLN A 76 -12.77 12.23 -0.88
CA GLN A 76 -13.74 13.25 -0.49
C GLN A 76 -14.09 13.08 0.99
N ARG A 77 -14.85 14.04 1.52
CA ARG A 77 -15.44 13.91 2.85
C ARG A 77 -16.26 12.62 2.94
N ASN A 78 -16.18 11.95 4.09
CA ASN A 78 -16.78 10.65 4.40
C ASN A 78 -16.14 9.45 3.69
N THR A 79 -14.99 9.62 3.01
CA THR A 79 -14.22 8.48 2.52
C THR A 79 -13.56 7.77 3.70
N GLU A 80 -13.73 6.45 3.79
CA GLU A 80 -13.03 5.60 4.76
C GLU A 80 -11.62 5.28 4.26
N VAL A 81 -10.66 5.19 5.20
CA VAL A 81 -9.25 4.91 4.91
C VAL A 81 -8.67 3.96 5.95
N ASN A 82 -7.82 3.03 5.51
CA ASN A 82 -7.01 2.20 6.39
C ASN A 82 -5.89 3.03 7.00
N LEU A 83 -5.68 2.89 8.31
CA LEU A 83 -4.68 3.62 9.06
C LEU A 83 -3.75 2.66 9.81
N GLU A 84 -2.45 2.95 9.74
CA GLU A 84 -1.41 2.27 10.51
C GLU A 84 -0.34 3.29 10.93
N ARG A 85 0.06 3.29 12.20
CA ARG A 85 1.19 4.08 12.70
C ARG A 85 2.52 3.50 12.21
N ALA A 86 3.55 4.32 12.16
CA ALA A 86 4.90 3.82 11.95
C ALA A 86 5.26 2.76 13.01
N MET A 87 5.95 1.72 12.57
CA MET A 87 6.34 0.60 13.42
C MET A 87 7.17 1.07 14.62
N SER A 88 6.73 0.69 15.82
CA SER A 88 7.49 0.92 17.06
C SER A 88 8.66 -0.04 17.16
N GLY A 89 9.79 0.42 17.74
CA GLY A 89 10.96 -0.41 18.00
C GLY A 89 10.73 -1.59 18.96
N SER A 90 9.67 -1.51 19.79
CA SER A 90 9.24 -2.58 20.71
C SER A 90 8.01 -3.35 20.20
N GLY A 91 7.46 -2.96 19.05
CA GLY A 91 6.26 -3.58 18.45
C GLY A 91 6.52 -4.94 17.84
N ARG A 92 5.43 -5.66 17.54
CA ARG A 92 5.51 -6.91 16.78
C ARG A 92 5.58 -6.63 15.29
N PHE A 93 6.35 -7.41 14.56
CA PHE A 93 6.36 -7.41 13.11
C PHE A 93 5.38 -8.47 12.59
N GLY A 94 4.12 -8.07 12.35
CA GLY A 94 3.02 -8.99 12.05
C GLY A 94 2.76 -9.26 10.58
N GLY A 95 3.32 -8.45 9.67
CA GLY A 95 3.12 -8.55 8.22
C GLY A 95 4.45 -8.68 7.46
N HIS A 96 4.73 -7.73 6.55
CA HIS A 96 6.00 -7.62 5.83
C HIS A 96 6.49 -6.15 5.82
N PHE A 97 7.66 -5.88 5.25
CA PHE A 97 8.21 -4.52 5.18
C PHE A 97 7.40 -3.66 4.21
N VAL A 98 6.56 -2.79 4.75
CA VAL A 98 5.76 -1.81 4.00
C VAL A 98 6.39 -0.43 4.19
N LEU A 99 6.79 0.21 3.11
CA LEU A 99 7.43 1.52 3.17
C LEU A 99 6.40 2.66 3.16
N GLY A 100 5.21 2.39 2.64
CA GLY A 100 4.20 3.41 2.37
C GLY A 100 4.49 4.15 1.06
N HIS A 101 5.21 3.51 0.15
CA HIS A 101 5.58 4.06 -1.14
C HIS A 101 4.81 3.35 -2.26
N VAL A 102 3.60 3.84 -2.53
CA VAL A 102 2.72 3.27 -3.55
C VAL A 102 3.43 3.20 -4.90
N ASP A 103 3.49 2.01 -5.48
CA ASP A 103 4.09 1.78 -6.79
C ASP A 103 3.13 2.15 -7.91
N GLU A 104 1.88 1.62 -7.84
CA GLU A 104 0.83 1.92 -8.82
C GLU A 104 -0.58 1.69 -8.26
N LEU A 105 -1.57 2.01 -9.09
CA LEU A 105 -2.98 1.72 -8.81
C LEU A 105 -3.42 0.43 -9.50
N GLY A 106 -3.83 -0.56 -8.71
CA GLY A 106 -4.58 -1.71 -9.20
C GLY A 106 -6.07 -1.39 -9.38
N THR A 107 -6.79 -2.27 -10.07
CA THR A 107 -8.25 -2.20 -10.22
C THR A 107 -8.85 -3.55 -9.86
N ILE A 108 -9.82 -3.55 -8.97
CA ILE A 108 -10.57 -4.76 -8.64
C ILE A 108 -11.36 -5.22 -9.88
N SER A 109 -11.01 -6.38 -10.41
CA SER A 109 -11.63 -6.93 -11.63
C SER A 109 -12.72 -7.96 -11.35
N LYS A 110 -12.61 -8.67 -10.22
CA LYS A 110 -13.58 -9.70 -9.81
C LYS A 110 -13.61 -9.83 -8.30
N ILE A 111 -14.75 -10.15 -7.75
CA ILE A 111 -14.96 -10.49 -6.34
C ILE A 111 -15.78 -11.78 -6.29
N ASN A 112 -15.29 -12.77 -5.56
CA ASN A 112 -16.01 -14.00 -5.25
C ASN A 112 -16.20 -14.09 -3.74
N GLU A 113 -17.46 -14.14 -3.29
CA GLU A 113 -17.79 -14.37 -1.88
C GLU A 113 -17.94 -15.88 -1.64
N THR A 114 -17.32 -16.34 -0.56
CA THR A 114 -17.52 -17.68 -0.02
C THR A 114 -17.98 -17.57 1.43
N ALA A 115 -18.45 -18.66 2.03
CA ALA A 115 -18.90 -18.66 3.42
C ALA A 115 -17.83 -18.11 4.40
N ASN A 116 -16.54 -18.41 4.14
CA ASN A 116 -15.43 -18.11 5.07
C ASN A 116 -14.39 -17.15 4.52
N SER A 117 -14.48 -16.74 3.25
CA SER A 117 -13.50 -15.84 2.64
C SER A 117 -14.11 -14.97 1.53
N ARG A 118 -13.48 -13.86 1.29
CA ARG A 118 -13.72 -13.00 0.13
C ARG A 118 -12.47 -13.04 -0.75
N ILE A 119 -12.61 -13.54 -1.96
CA ILE A 119 -11.55 -13.60 -2.95
C ILE A 119 -11.67 -12.38 -3.84
N ILE A 120 -10.61 -11.60 -3.94
CA ILE A 120 -10.53 -10.40 -4.78
C ILE A 120 -9.46 -10.61 -5.83
N SER A 121 -9.85 -10.53 -7.11
CA SER A 121 -8.91 -10.50 -8.24
C SER A 121 -8.61 -9.03 -8.58
N ILE A 122 -7.35 -8.66 -8.61
CA ILE A 122 -6.88 -7.30 -8.85
C ILE A 122 -6.10 -7.28 -10.17
N LYS A 123 -6.54 -6.44 -11.10
CA LYS A 123 -5.83 -6.17 -12.36
C LYS A 123 -4.75 -5.12 -12.13
N THR A 124 -3.56 -5.38 -12.64
CA THR A 124 -2.39 -4.51 -12.53
C THR A 124 -1.49 -4.65 -13.77
N THR A 125 -0.40 -3.89 -13.81
CA THR A 125 0.58 -3.96 -14.91
C THR A 125 1.44 -5.23 -14.82
N LYS A 126 2.04 -5.61 -15.94
CA LYS A 126 2.99 -6.71 -15.97
C LYS A 126 4.23 -6.43 -15.11
N ASN A 127 4.59 -5.16 -14.96
CA ASN A 127 5.70 -4.75 -14.11
C ASN A 127 5.47 -5.16 -12.65
N ILE A 128 4.32 -4.85 -12.07
CA ILE A 128 3.98 -5.25 -10.70
C ILE A 128 3.80 -6.76 -10.57
N LEU A 129 3.18 -7.43 -11.55
CA LEU A 129 3.04 -8.89 -11.53
C LEU A 129 4.39 -9.62 -11.52
N ASN A 130 5.39 -9.12 -12.25
CA ASN A 130 6.74 -9.67 -12.24
C ASN A 130 7.45 -9.50 -10.88
N GLN A 131 6.99 -8.56 -10.06
CA GLN A 131 7.51 -8.31 -8.71
C GLN A 131 6.83 -9.17 -7.63
N MET A 132 5.95 -10.08 -8.03
CA MET A 132 5.24 -10.97 -7.12
C MET A 132 5.62 -12.43 -7.36
N VAL A 133 5.52 -13.21 -6.32
CA VAL A 133 5.57 -14.68 -6.39
C VAL A 133 4.32 -15.25 -5.72
N LYS A 134 3.83 -16.38 -6.19
CA LYS A 134 2.75 -17.10 -5.52
C LYS A 134 3.15 -17.41 -4.08
N GLN A 135 2.25 -17.15 -3.13
CA GLN A 135 2.48 -17.22 -1.67
C GLN A 135 3.45 -16.16 -1.12
N GLY A 136 3.88 -15.20 -1.94
CA GLY A 136 4.61 -14.03 -1.48
C GLY A 136 3.68 -12.96 -0.89
N SER A 137 4.28 -11.86 -0.44
CA SER A 137 3.55 -10.73 0.15
C SER A 137 3.31 -9.62 -0.89
N ILE A 138 2.20 -8.94 -0.73
CA ILE A 138 1.83 -7.71 -1.45
C ILE A 138 1.09 -6.80 -0.50
N THR A 139 1.29 -5.50 -0.63
CA THR A 139 0.48 -4.51 0.08
C THR A 139 -0.64 -4.02 -0.82
N VAL A 140 -1.88 -4.10 -0.33
CA VAL A 140 -3.08 -3.59 -1.00
C VAL A 140 -3.81 -2.62 -0.08
N ASP A 141 -3.91 -1.34 -0.45
CA ASP A 141 -4.44 -0.25 0.40
C ASP A 141 -3.85 -0.27 1.83
N GLY A 142 -2.55 -0.52 1.95
CA GLY A 142 -1.83 -0.58 3.22
C GLY A 142 -1.91 -1.93 3.94
N VAL A 143 -2.69 -2.88 3.45
CA VAL A 143 -2.87 -4.19 4.08
C VAL A 143 -1.83 -5.18 3.56
N SER A 144 -1.07 -5.81 4.43
CA SER A 144 -0.18 -6.94 4.12
C SER A 144 -1.00 -8.17 3.80
N LEU A 145 -0.90 -8.68 2.58
CA LEU A 145 -1.68 -9.81 2.10
C LEU A 145 -0.80 -10.82 1.37
N THR A 146 -1.25 -12.06 1.38
CA THR A 146 -0.61 -13.12 0.60
C THR A 146 -1.17 -13.14 -0.83
N VAL A 147 -0.28 -13.18 -1.81
CA VAL A 147 -0.61 -13.46 -3.21
C VAL A 147 -1.04 -14.92 -3.32
N PHE A 148 -2.34 -15.17 -3.48
CA PHE A 148 -2.86 -16.53 -3.50
C PHE A 148 -2.64 -17.19 -4.85
N ASP A 149 -2.94 -16.47 -5.94
CA ASP A 149 -2.68 -16.92 -7.30
C ASP A 149 -2.25 -15.76 -8.20
N LEU A 150 -1.52 -16.08 -9.28
CA LEU A 150 -1.04 -15.14 -10.29
C LEU A 150 -1.55 -15.57 -11.66
N HIS A 151 -2.02 -14.58 -12.45
CA HIS A 151 -2.51 -14.75 -13.81
C HIS A 151 -1.83 -13.72 -14.73
N ASP A 152 -2.08 -13.78 -16.04
CA ASP A 152 -1.41 -12.92 -17.04
C ASP A 152 -1.56 -11.40 -16.76
N HIS A 153 -2.70 -10.98 -16.20
CA HIS A 153 -3.02 -9.57 -15.97
C HIS A 153 -3.63 -9.29 -14.59
N THR A 154 -3.76 -10.30 -13.75
CA THR A 154 -4.38 -10.19 -12.42
C THR A 154 -3.66 -11.06 -11.41
N PHE A 155 -3.85 -10.73 -10.14
CA PHE A 155 -3.52 -11.60 -9.02
C PHE A 155 -4.70 -11.70 -8.06
N ASP A 156 -4.75 -12.78 -7.30
CA ASP A 156 -5.81 -13.05 -6.35
C ASP A 156 -5.31 -12.93 -4.91
N ILE A 157 -6.11 -12.28 -4.07
CA ILE A 157 -5.95 -12.21 -2.62
C ILE A 157 -7.17 -12.78 -1.93
N HIS A 158 -6.97 -13.39 -0.75
CA HIS A 158 -8.05 -13.91 0.08
C HIS A 158 -8.15 -13.11 1.37
N LEU A 159 -9.32 -12.53 1.61
CA LEU A 159 -9.61 -11.83 2.85
C LEU A 159 -10.28 -12.78 3.84
N ILE A 160 -9.60 -13.05 4.94
CA ILE A 160 -10.16 -13.77 6.09
C ILE A 160 -11.13 -12.86 6.87
N PRO A 161 -12.03 -13.41 7.71
CA PRO A 161 -13.05 -12.62 8.42
C PRO A 161 -12.46 -11.41 9.19
N GLU A 162 -11.31 -11.58 9.84
CA GLU A 162 -10.68 -10.49 10.59
C GLU A 162 -10.21 -9.35 9.69
N THR A 163 -9.52 -9.65 8.58
CA THR A 163 -9.10 -8.64 7.60
C THR A 163 -10.30 -7.92 6.99
N ARG A 164 -11.40 -8.62 6.77
CA ARG A 164 -12.65 -8.03 6.28
C ARG A 164 -13.24 -7.03 7.27
N ARG A 165 -13.16 -7.33 8.56
CA ARG A 165 -13.70 -6.48 9.64
C ARG A 165 -12.84 -5.24 9.88
N SER A 166 -11.51 -5.38 9.80
CA SER A 166 -10.54 -4.37 10.19
C SER A 166 -10.03 -3.49 9.06
N THR A 167 -10.51 -3.70 7.81
CA THR A 167 -10.02 -2.95 6.65
C THR A 167 -11.14 -2.52 5.70
N ILE A 168 -10.89 -1.45 4.93
CA ILE A 168 -11.80 -0.96 3.90
C ILE A 168 -11.95 -1.92 2.71
N LEU A 169 -11.12 -2.98 2.61
CA LEU A 169 -11.18 -3.93 1.49
C LEU A 169 -12.50 -4.69 1.44
N SER A 170 -13.22 -4.77 2.56
CA SER A 170 -14.54 -5.41 2.61
C SER A 170 -15.64 -4.61 1.92
N SER A 171 -15.54 -3.27 1.88
CA SER A 171 -16.52 -2.38 1.25
C SER A 171 -16.24 -2.12 -0.23
N LYS A 172 -15.03 -2.46 -0.72
CA LYS A 172 -14.62 -2.29 -2.11
C LYS A 172 -15.45 -3.14 -3.08
N LYS A 173 -15.63 -2.61 -4.30
CA LYS A 173 -16.43 -3.20 -5.37
C LYS A 173 -15.58 -3.42 -6.63
N VAL A 174 -16.10 -4.23 -7.55
CA VAL A 174 -15.51 -4.36 -8.89
C VAL A 174 -15.49 -3.00 -9.57
N GLY A 175 -14.34 -2.63 -10.14
CA GLY A 175 -14.04 -1.32 -10.71
C GLY A 175 -13.30 -0.36 -9.78
N ASP A 176 -13.32 -0.59 -8.46
CA ASP A 176 -12.62 0.26 -7.52
C ASP A 176 -11.10 0.16 -7.67
N LYS A 177 -10.44 1.28 -7.41
CA LYS A 177 -8.99 1.37 -7.38
C LYS A 177 -8.47 0.98 -6.00
N VAL A 178 -7.27 0.38 -5.99
CA VAL A 178 -6.50 0.06 -4.79
C VAL A 178 -5.05 0.48 -4.99
N HIS A 179 -4.40 0.94 -3.93
CA HIS A 179 -2.96 1.18 -3.94
C HIS A 179 -2.22 -0.15 -3.87
N LEU A 180 -1.17 -0.28 -4.65
CA LEU A 180 -0.29 -1.45 -4.64
C LEU A 180 1.12 -1.03 -4.29
N GLU A 181 1.74 -1.77 -3.35
CA GLU A 181 3.16 -1.69 -3.05
C GLU A 181 3.73 -3.10 -3.03
N SER A 182 4.69 -3.39 -3.90
CA SER A 182 5.42 -4.66 -3.94
C SER A 182 6.38 -4.77 -2.76
N ASP A 183 6.73 -5.98 -2.37
CA ASP A 183 7.70 -6.21 -1.29
C ASP A 183 9.04 -5.56 -1.65
N VAL A 184 9.54 -4.73 -0.76
CA VAL A 184 10.80 -4.00 -0.94
C VAL A 184 11.99 -4.92 -1.15
N LEU A 185 11.97 -6.13 -0.58
CA LEU A 185 13.05 -7.12 -0.76
C LEU A 185 13.19 -7.52 -2.23
N PHE A 186 12.06 -7.64 -2.97
CA PHE A 186 12.12 -7.90 -4.39
C PHE A 186 12.85 -6.78 -5.13
N LYS A 187 12.54 -5.51 -4.83
CA LYS A 187 13.16 -4.34 -5.47
C LYS A 187 14.68 -4.32 -5.31
N TYR A 188 15.18 -4.69 -4.12
CA TYR A 188 16.61 -4.79 -3.88
C TYR A 188 17.25 -5.95 -4.64
N VAL A 189 16.62 -7.13 -4.64
CA VAL A 189 17.12 -8.31 -5.39
C VAL A 189 17.16 -8.01 -6.89
N GLU A 190 16.09 -7.46 -7.46
CA GLU A 190 16.03 -7.07 -8.88
C GLU A 190 17.14 -6.09 -9.25
N ASN A 191 17.39 -5.07 -8.41
CA ASN A 191 18.45 -4.10 -8.64
C ASN A 191 19.84 -4.77 -8.67
N ILE A 192 20.12 -5.66 -7.70
CA ILE A 192 21.41 -6.41 -7.64
C ILE A 192 21.58 -7.29 -8.87
N MET A 193 20.52 -8.00 -9.30
CA MET A 193 20.58 -8.86 -10.49
C MET A 193 20.83 -8.06 -11.77
N ASN A 194 20.15 -6.92 -11.93
CA ASN A 194 20.31 -6.06 -13.09
C ASN A 194 21.73 -5.44 -13.17
N GLN A 195 22.31 -5.06 -12.03
CA GLN A 195 23.68 -4.57 -11.98
C GLN A 195 24.69 -5.65 -12.40
N ASN A 196 24.47 -6.91 -12.04
CA ASN A 196 25.35 -8.01 -12.40
C ASN A 196 25.25 -8.40 -13.89
N GLN A 197 24.07 -8.27 -14.52
CA GLN A 197 23.91 -8.51 -15.96
C GLN A 197 24.67 -7.51 -16.83
N SER A 198 24.81 -6.26 -16.38
CA SER A 198 25.59 -5.25 -17.12
C SER A 198 27.10 -5.46 -17.10
N GLN A 199 27.61 -6.48 -16.39
CA GLN A 199 29.05 -6.77 -16.32
C GLN A 199 29.54 -7.77 -17.40
N ILE A 200 28.66 -8.48 -18.11
CA ILE A 200 29.02 -9.38 -19.23
C ILE A 200 28.82 -8.60 -20.53
N THR A 201 29.87 -7.98 -21.02
CA THR A 201 29.86 -7.33 -22.34
C THR A 201 30.47 -8.24 -23.39
N GLU A 202 30.10 -8.05 -24.66
CA GLU A 202 30.72 -8.75 -25.80
C GLU A 202 32.24 -8.60 -25.81
N GLU A 203 32.73 -7.46 -25.38
CA GLU A 203 34.15 -7.13 -25.23
C GLU A 203 34.83 -7.99 -24.16
N LYS A 204 34.16 -8.21 -23.02
CA LYS A 204 34.62 -9.13 -21.98
C LYS A 204 34.59 -10.59 -22.45
N LEU A 205 33.54 -11.02 -23.14
CA LEU A 205 33.47 -12.36 -23.70
C LEU A 205 34.62 -12.62 -24.69
N ARG A 206 34.86 -11.66 -25.60
CA ARG A 206 36.01 -11.75 -26.53
C ARG A 206 37.37 -11.74 -25.81
N ALA A 207 37.50 -10.97 -24.73
CA ALA A 207 38.73 -10.97 -23.91
C ALA A 207 38.98 -12.31 -23.18
N PHE A 208 37.93 -13.09 -22.95
CA PHE A 208 38.00 -14.44 -22.38
C PHE A 208 38.02 -15.56 -23.42
N GLY A 209 38.08 -15.24 -24.73
CA GLY A 209 38.23 -16.21 -25.82
C GLY A 209 36.90 -16.82 -26.35
N PHE A 210 35.78 -16.19 -26.08
CA PHE A 210 34.48 -16.56 -26.63
C PHE A 210 34.06 -15.65 -27.77
#